data_29b7d69ba5b07d291ade89dafd59faa7
#
_entry.id   29b7d69ba5b07d291ade89dafd59faa7
#
_cell.length_a   1.000
_cell.length_b   1.000
_cell.length_c   1.000
_cell.angle_alpha   90.00
_cell.angle_beta   90.00
_cell.angle_gamma   90.00
#
_symmetry.space_group_name_H-M   'P 1'
#
loop_
_entity.id
_entity.type
_entity.pdbx_description
1 polymer ?
#
loop_
_entity_poly.entity_id
_entity_poly.type
_entity_poly.pdbx_seq_one_letter_code
_entity_poly.pdbx_strand_id
1 'polypeptide(L)'
;MIFLKRIIQQQESELMNTYNNVNVEKLANIYFEGKVISRTITFSDKTIKTLGVMLPGEYEFKTNSKELMEIISGELSVQLEDETNWNNIKEGMSFNVSKDSSFKVKVLKTTNYSCSYLD
;
A
#
# COMPACT_ATOMS: atom_id res chain seq x y z
N MET A 1 -26.53 6.23 20.15
CA MET A 1 -25.94 6.87 19.63
C MET A 1 -24.64 6.73 18.93
N ILE A 2 -24.16 7.82 18.51
CA ILE A 2 -22.96 7.89 17.70
C ILE A 2 -21.75 7.25 18.41
N PHE A 3 -21.63 7.49 19.70
CA PHE A 3 -20.50 6.98 20.47
C PHE A 3 -20.52 5.43 20.55
N LEU A 4 -21.67 4.85 20.87
CA LEU A 4 -21.80 3.41 20.98
C LEU A 4 -21.59 2.73 19.61
N LYS A 5 -22.18 3.29 18.56
CA LYS A 5 -21.99 2.79 17.20
C LYS A 5 -20.53 2.84 16.79
N ARG A 6 -19.83 3.88 17.23
CA ARG A 6 -18.40 4.04 16.92
C ARG A 6 -17.54 3.00 17.63
N ILE A 7 -17.89 2.64 18.86
CA ILE A 7 -17.16 1.61 19.61
C ILE A 7 -17.33 0.24 18.94
N ILE A 8 -18.55 -0.11 18.55
CA ILE A 8 -18.82 -1.38 17.87
C ILE A 8 -18.09 -1.44 16.54
N GLN A 9 -18.16 -0.36 15.78
CA GLN A 9 -17.49 -0.26 14.49
C GLN A 9 -15.97 -0.34 14.64
N GLN A 10 -15.43 0.22 15.73
CA GLN A 10 -14.00 0.16 16.01
C GLN A 10 -13.54 -1.25 16.33
N GLN A 11 -14.34 -2.05 17.03
CA GLN A 11 -14.02 -3.45 17.30
C GLN A 11 -13.94 -4.27 16.03
N GLU A 12 -14.87 -4.06 15.11
CA GLU A 12 -14.83 -4.71 13.80
C GLU A 12 -13.63 -4.24 12.99
N SER A 13 -13.33 -2.94 13.05
CA SER A 13 -12.24 -2.33 12.31
C SER A 13 -10.87 -2.81 12.78
N GLU A 14 -10.72 -3.11 14.08
CA GLU A 14 -9.45 -3.58 14.62
C GLU A 14 -8.99 -4.88 13.97
N LEU A 15 -9.91 -5.76 13.58
CA LEU A 15 -9.57 -6.99 12.89
C LEU A 15 -9.18 -6.76 11.44
N MET A 16 -9.65 -5.67 10.83
CA MET A 16 -9.45 -5.37 9.42
C MET A 16 -8.46 -4.24 9.17
N ASN A 17 -8.37 -3.29 10.10
CA ASN A 17 -7.59 -2.06 9.92
C ASN A 17 -6.31 -2.01 10.75
N THR A 18 -6.03 -3.05 11.51
CA THR A 18 -4.80 -3.11 12.27
C THR A 18 -4.10 -4.43 12.06
N TYR A 19 -2.77 -4.39 12.11
CA TYR A 19 -1.96 -5.59 12.13
C TYR A 19 -1.60 -5.87 13.58
N ASN A 20 -1.87 -7.09 14.05
CA ASN A 20 -1.60 -7.49 15.41
C ASN A 20 -0.41 -8.45 15.44
N ASN A 21 0.39 -8.37 16.51
CA ASN A 21 1.53 -9.27 16.73
C ASN A 21 2.50 -9.26 15.56
N VAL A 22 2.86 -8.05 15.13
CA VAL A 22 3.80 -7.85 14.02
C VAL A 22 5.04 -7.14 14.50
N ASN A 23 6.13 -7.32 13.76
CA ASN A 23 7.35 -6.56 13.96
C ASN A 23 7.38 -5.44 12.94
N VAL A 24 7.69 -4.23 13.39
CA VAL A 24 7.82 -3.06 12.52
C VAL A 24 9.28 -2.61 12.58
N GLU A 25 9.90 -2.46 11.43
CA GLU A 25 11.26 -1.91 11.38
C GLU A 25 11.24 -0.44 11.77
N LYS A 26 12.18 -0.06 12.64
CA LYS A 26 12.26 1.32 13.14
C LYS A 26 12.63 2.30 12.05
N LEU A 27 13.45 1.87 11.10
CA LEU A 27 13.92 2.74 10.04
C LEU A 27 12.94 2.67 8.87
N ALA A 28 12.45 3.82 8.45
CA ALA A 28 11.53 3.89 7.33
C ALA A 28 12.26 3.72 6.00
N ASN A 29 11.54 3.23 5.00
CA ASN A 29 11.99 3.22 3.61
C ASN A 29 11.54 4.55 3.00
N ILE A 30 12.49 5.35 2.53
CA ILE A 30 12.21 6.69 2.02
C ILE A 30 12.59 6.77 0.55
N TYR A 31 11.63 7.13 -0.28
CA TYR A 31 11.80 7.27 -1.72
C TYR A 31 11.36 8.64 -2.18
N PHE A 32 11.90 9.09 -3.31
CA PHE A 32 11.50 10.32 -3.98
C PHE A 32 11.53 11.52 -3.02
N GLU A 33 12.65 11.66 -2.30
CA GLU A 33 12.87 12.78 -1.39
C GLU A 33 11.80 12.93 -0.31
N GLY A 34 11.28 11.77 0.16
CA GLY A 34 10.29 11.76 1.23
C GLY A 34 8.84 11.80 0.77
N LYS A 35 8.60 11.83 -0.54
CA LYS A 35 7.23 11.84 -1.07
C LYS A 35 6.55 10.48 -0.98
N VAL A 36 7.34 9.40 -0.88
CA VAL A 36 6.85 8.05 -0.66
C VAL A 36 7.61 7.47 0.51
N ILE A 37 6.91 7.08 1.56
CA ILE A 37 7.52 6.55 2.77
C ILE A 37 6.76 5.30 3.19
N SER A 38 7.49 4.24 3.56
CA SER A 38 6.87 3.02 4.06
C SER A 38 7.69 2.43 5.20
N ARG A 39 7.05 1.56 5.96
CA ARG A 39 7.73 0.77 6.97
C ARG A 39 7.52 -0.70 6.68
N THR A 40 8.58 -1.47 6.88
CA THR A 40 8.56 -2.91 6.67
C THR A 40 7.92 -3.58 7.88
N ILE A 41 6.93 -4.41 7.62
CA ILE A 41 6.16 -5.15 8.61
C ILE A 41 6.41 -6.63 8.39
N THR A 42 6.84 -7.33 9.45
CA THR A 42 7.02 -8.78 9.40
C THR A 42 5.96 -9.43 10.27
N PHE A 43 5.24 -10.36 9.68
CA PHE A 43 4.17 -11.10 10.35
C PHE A 43 4.72 -12.34 11.06
N SER A 44 3.93 -12.93 11.93
CA SER A 44 4.37 -14.10 12.71
C SER A 44 4.66 -15.31 11.83
N ASP A 45 4.04 -15.40 10.66
CA ASP A 45 4.31 -16.47 9.69
C ASP A 45 5.52 -16.16 8.78
N LYS A 46 6.27 -15.11 9.08
CA LYS A 46 7.46 -14.67 8.35
C LYS A 46 7.17 -13.96 7.03
N THR A 47 5.91 -13.77 6.65
CA THR A 47 5.59 -12.96 5.48
C THR A 47 5.88 -11.49 5.75
N ILE A 48 6.14 -10.74 4.69
CA ILE A 48 6.56 -9.35 4.77
C ILE A 48 5.63 -8.49 3.92
N LYS A 49 5.23 -7.37 4.49
CA LYS A 49 4.54 -6.30 3.75
C LYS A 49 5.23 -4.98 4.05
N THR A 50 5.03 -4.00 3.19
CA THR A 50 5.32 -2.62 3.54
C THR A 50 4.01 -1.87 3.67
N LEU A 51 3.97 -0.95 4.62
CA LEU A 51 2.80 -0.11 4.88
C LEU A 51 3.25 1.33 4.75
N GLY A 52 2.65 2.07 3.83
CA GLY A 52 3.19 3.37 3.50
C GLY A 52 2.19 4.40 3.04
N VAL A 53 2.75 5.55 2.70
CA VAL A 53 2.01 6.72 2.23
C VAL A 53 2.71 7.27 1.00
N MET A 54 1.93 7.59 -0.02
CA MET A 54 2.39 8.31 -1.21
C MET A 54 1.72 9.67 -1.25
N LEU A 55 2.52 10.71 -1.35
CA LEU A 55 2.00 12.06 -1.56
C LEU A 55 1.64 12.26 -3.03
N PRO A 56 0.78 13.22 -3.37
CA PRO A 56 0.45 13.49 -4.77
C PRO A 56 1.71 13.73 -5.61
N GLY A 57 1.74 13.12 -6.79
CA GLY A 57 2.89 13.20 -7.68
C GLY A 57 2.93 12.03 -8.64
N GLU A 58 3.99 11.96 -9.44
CA GLU A 58 4.20 10.87 -10.39
C GLU A 58 5.47 10.12 -10.01
N TYR A 59 5.38 8.78 -9.97
CA TYR A 59 6.49 7.94 -9.53
C TYR A 59 6.60 6.71 -10.40
N GLU A 60 7.83 6.20 -10.53
CA GLU A 60 8.08 4.93 -11.20
C GLU A 60 8.78 3.99 -10.23
N PHE A 61 8.27 2.78 -10.10
CA PHE A 61 8.81 1.75 -9.22
C PHE A 61 9.26 0.54 -10.02
N LYS A 62 10.28 -0.14 -9.52
CA LYS A 62 10.74 -1.41 -10.08
C LYS A 62 10.55 -2.52 -9.06
N THR A 63 10.27 -3.72 -9.54
CA THR A 63 10.00 -4.87 -8.68
C THR A 63 11.09 -5.91 -8.82
N ASN A 64 11.45 -6.54 -7.69
CA ASN A 64 12.33 -7.71 -7.64
C ASN A 64 11.55 -8.97 -7.32
N SER A 65 10.30 -8.83 -6.92
CA SER A 65 9.40 -9.93 -6.63
C SER A 65 8.01 -9.56 -7.09
N LYS A 66 7.14 -10.55 -7.18
CA LYS A 66 5.74 -10.31 -7.46
C LYS A 66 5.13 -9.53 -6.28
N GLU A 67 4.32 -8.52 -6.58
CA GLU A 67 3.74 -7.65 -5.56
C GLU A 67 2.24 -7.53 -5.70
N LEU A 68 1.57 -7.42 -4.56
CA LEU A 68 0.17 -7.04 -4.50
C LEU A 68 0.10 -5.69 -3.81
N MET A 69 -0.38 -4.68 -4.54
CA MET A 69 -0.58 -3.33 -4.02
C MET A 69 -2.04 -3.16 -3.65
N GLU A 70 -2.29 -2.84 -2.40
CA GLU A 70 -3.63 -2.60 -1.89
C GLU A 70 -3.76 -1.14 -1.49
N ILE A 71 -4.78 -0.46 -2.01
CA ILE A 71 -5.00 0.96 -1.72
C ILE A 71 -5.98 1.06 -0.56
N ILE A 72 -5.47 1.49 0.58
CA ILE A 72 -6.24 1.59 1.82
C ILE A 72 -7.10 2.85 1.81
N SER A 73 -6.53 3.95 1.34
CA SER A 73 -7.25 5.22 1.18
C SER A 73 -6.54 6.05 0.13
N GLY A 74 -7.25 6.99 -0.45
CA GLY A 74 -6.71 7.84 -1.50
C GLY A 74 -7.10 7.40 -2.89
N GLU A 75 -6.32 7.83 -3.88
CA GLU A 75 -6.62 7.56 -5.28
C GLU A 75 -5.37 7.76 -6.13
N LEU A 76 -5.12 6.82 -7.02
CA LEU A 76 -4.03 6.93 -7.99
C LEU A 76 -4.41 6.27 -9.30
N SER A 77 -3.65 6.55 -10.34
CA SER A 77 -3.71 5.82 -11.60
C SER A 77 -2.41 5.05 -11.76
N VAL A 78 -2.49 3.83 -12.27
CA VAL A 78 -1.34 2.97 -12.49
C VAL A 78 -1.24 2.56 -13.94
N GLN A 79 -0.01 2.55 -14.46
CA GLN A 79 0.31 2.00 -15.78
C GLN A 79 1.36 0.91 -15.57
N LEU A 80 1.01 -0.33 -15.88
CA LEU A 80 1.94 -1.44 -15.81
C LEU A 80 2.89 -1.41 -17.01
N GLU A 81 4.04 -2.10 -16.88
CA GLU A 81 5.13 -2.00 -17.85
C GLU A 81 4.70 -2.26 -19.30
N ASP A 82 3.87 -3.29 -19.49
CA ASP A 82 3.48 -3.70 -20.83
C ASP A 82 2.15 -3.09 -21.28
N GLU A 83 1.63 -2.13 -20.52
CA GLU A 83 0.33 -1.53 -20.84
C GLU A 83 0.50 -0.08 -21.28
N THR A 84 -0.36 0.35 -22.20
CA THR A 84 -0.43 1.75 -22.59
C THR A 84 -1.50 2.50 -21.81
N ASN A 85 -2.45 1.78 -21.25
CA ASN A 85 -3.58 2.36 -20.53
C ASN A 85 -3.24 2.62 -19.06
N TRP A 86 -3.83 3.67 -18.52
CA TRP A 86 -3.78 3.98 -17.11
C TRP A 86 -5.08 3.51 -16.47
N ASN A 87 -4.95 2.79 -15.35
CA ASN A 87 -6.11 2.28 -14.61
C ASN A 87 -6.25 3.07 -13.32
N ASN A 88 -7.47 3.53 -13.05
CA ASN A 88 -7.76 4.28 -11.83
C ASN A 88 -8.01 3.32 -10.68
N ILE A 89 -7.29 3.50 -9.59
CA ILE A 89 -7.36 2.65 -8.39
C ILE A 89 -7.74 3.52 -7.21
N LYS A 90 -8.83 3.16 -6.54
CA LYS A 90 -9.37 3.89 -5.40
C LYS A 90 -9.34 3.04 -4.14
N GLU A 91 -9.77 3.65 -3.05
CA GLU A 91 -9.87 2.98 -1.75
C GLU A 91 -10.55 1.61 -1.87
N GLY A 92 -9.92 0.60 -1.27
CA GLY A 92 -10.43 -0.76 -1.28
C GLY A 92 -10.07 -1.57 -2.52
N MET A 93 -9.46 -0.95 -3.52
CA MET A 93 -9.03 -1.63 -4.73
C MET A 93 -7.57 -2.05 -4.64
N SER A 94 -7.17 -2.98 -5.49
CA SER A 94 -5.81 -3.49 -5.50
C SER A 94 -5.37 -3.78 -6.93
N PHE A 95 -4.05 -3.95 -7.11
CA PHE A 95 -3.50 -4.39 -8.39
C PHE A 95 -2.24 -5.22 -8.15
N ASN A 96 -1.98 -6.14 -9.07
CA ASN A 96 -0.82 -7.02 -9.04
C ASN A 96 0.26 -6.49 -9.97
N VAL A 97 1.51 -6.65 -9.55
CA VAL A 97 2.67 -6.30 -10.38
C VAL A 97 3.55 -7.53 -10.49
N SER A 98 4.00 -7.82 -11.71
CA SER A 98 4.87 -8.96 -11.98
C SER A 98 6.26 -8.77 -11.40
N LYS A 99 6.95 -9.88 -11.17
CA LYS A 99 8.36 -9.88 -10.78
C LYS A 99 9.21 -9.29 -11.92
N ASP A 100 10.31 -8.63 -11.55
CA ASP A 100 11.29 -8.06 -12.49
C ASP A 100 10.63 -7.16 -13.53
N SER A 101 9.76 -6.29 -13.05
CA SER A 101 8.94 -5.41 -13.88
C SER A 101 9.04 -3.98 -13.35
N SER A 102 8.32 -3.09 -13.98
CA SER A 102 8.17 -1.71 -13.51
C SER A 102 6.73 -1.28 -13.62
N PHE A 103 6.37 -0.24 -12.88
CA PHE A 103 5.05 0.37 -13.01
C PHE A 103 5.14 1.84 -12.65
N LYS A 104 4.28 2.62 -13.28
CA LYS A 104 4.19 4.06 -13.06
C LYS A 104 2.88 4.37 -12.34
N VAL A 105 2.93 5.31 -11.41
CA VAL A 105 1.72 5.77 -10.71
C VAL A 105 1.62 7.28 -10.81
N LYS A 106 0.40 7.74 -10.95
CA LYS A 106 0.03 9.15 -10.79
C LYS A 106 -0.85 9.22 -9.58
N VAL A 107 -0.29 9.72 -8.48
CA VAL A 107 -1.02 9.81 -7.21
C VAL A 107 -1.79 11.12 -7.21
N LEU A 108 -3.12 11.01 -7.19
CA LEU A 108 -4.03 12.16 -7.27
C LEU A 108 -4.32 12.76 -5.90
N LYS A 109 -4.39 11.90 -4.89
CA LYS A 109 -4.62 12.28 -3.50
C LYS A 109 -3.62 11.51 -2.64
N THR A 110 -3.26 12.04 -1.48
CA THR A 110 -2.42 11.32 -0.54
C THR A 110 -3.00 9.92 -0.34
N THR A 111 -2.19 8.91 -0.59
CA THR A 111 -2.65 7.53 -0.66
C THR A 111 -1.93 6.70 0.39
N ASN A 112 -2.72 6.01 1.23
CA ASN A 112 -2.22 4.98 2.13
C ASN A 112 -2.29 3.65 1.42
N TYR A 113 -1.21 2.87 1.46
CA TYR A 113 -1.14 1.62 0.72
C TYR A 113 -0.42 0.55 1.51
N SER A 114 -0.69 -0.69 1.15
CA SER A 114 0.04 -1.84 1.63
C SER A 114 0.57 -2.60 0.42
N CYS A 115 1.83 -3.00 0.48
CA CYS A 115 2.46 -3.80 -0.57
C CYS A 115 2.84 -5.15 0.01
N SER A 116 2.32 -6.23 -0.57
CA SER A 116 2.67 -7.60 -0.19
C SER A 116 3.67 -8.14 -1.20
N TYR A 117 4.72 -8.79 -0.68
CA TYR A 117 5.76 -9.42 -1.49
C TYR A 117 5.46 -10.91 -1.51
N LEU A 118 5.18 -11.45 -2.70
CA LEU A 118 4.56 -12.77 -2.83
C LEU A 118 5.53 -13.91 -3.17
N ASP A 119 6.79 -13.63 -3.43
CA ASP A 119 7.81 -14.69 -3.60
C ASP A 119 9.23 -14.15 -3.64
#